data_23d80475e021c7f5c2cfc9ba899509ca
#
_entry.id   23d80475e021c7f5c2cfc9ba899509ca
#
_cell.length_a   1.000
_cell.length_b   1.000
_cell.length_c   1.000
_cell.angle_alpha   90.00
_cell.angle_beta   90.00
_cell.angle_gamma   90.00
#
_symmetry.space_group_name_H-M   'P 1'
#
loop_
_entity.id
_entity.type
_entity.pdbx_description
1 polymer ?
#
loop_
_entity_poly.entity_id
_entity_poly.type
_entity_poly.pdbx_seq_one_letter_code
_entity_poly.pdbx_strand_id
1 'polypeptide(L)'
;MKEMLLVGRGGEGVVLASQVLADTFARAGFWVQSFPEFTAERRGAPISAYLRWDDASPIHRRYKMHECDVLVVVSPSPPPLRALGMVRPEGLVLLNRETRFAHSGAFHLAHVPGSRIAQENGILSSEGRPMGNVAVLGACVRLLLPDGLVHLEEAIAARMGALAGANVVAAREGYARCTRQHLGAHDDPVEPVHEEHERVAPPVFPVSTTDSHENHTGTWSVERPLLTDACTACAVCALFCPEGAITRRDGAMVVDYLFCKGCGICEIVCPVRDAIAMEEVRS
;
A
#
# COMPACT_ATOMS: atom_id res chain seq x y z
N MET A 1 5.89 8.55 -19.11
CA MET A 1 5.13 8.17 -17.90
C MET A 1 6.08 7.75 -16.80
N LYS A 2 5.88 8.25 -15.58
CA LYS A 2 6.64 7.91 -14.38
C LYS A 2 5.71 7.24 -13.36
N GLU A 3 6.28 6.40 -12.49
CA GLU A 3 5.56 5.61 -11.51
C GLU A 3 6.14 5.80 -10.11
N MET A 4 5.27 6.08 -9.13
CA MET A 4 5.64 6.28 -7.73
C MET A 4 4.85 5.34 -6.83
N LEU A 5 5.54 4.76 -5.86
CA LEU A 5 4.98 4.01 -4.76
C LEU A 5 5.13 4.81 -3.46
N LEU A 6 4.03 5.09 -2.78
CA LEU A 6 4.04 5.65 -1.43
C LEU A 6 3.74 4.53 -0.44
N VAL A 7 4.54 4.40 0.60
CA VAL A 7 4.36 3.39 1.64
C VAL A 7 4.38 4.01 3.03
N GLY A 8 3.64 3.40 3.94
CA GLY A 8 3.58 3.79 5.35
C GLY A 8 2.64 2.86 6.10
N ARG A 9 2.11 3.33 7.23
CA ARG A 9 1.19 2.58 8.07
C ARG A 9 -0.19 3.22 8.12
N GLY A 10 -1.20 2.43 8.44
CA GLY A 10 -2.55 2.90 8.66
C GLY A 10 -2.61 3.99 9.73
N GLY A 11 -3.18 5.15 9.38
CA GLY A 11 -3.22 6.33 10.23
C GLY A 11 -2.12 7.37 9.99
N GLU A 12 -1.09 7.09 9.17
CA GLU A 12 -0.01 8.04 8.85
C GLU A 12 -0.33 8.95 7.64
N GLY A 13 -1.53 8.82 7.06
CA GLY A 13 -2.01 9.69 5.98
C GLY A 13 -1.42 9.39 4.60
N VAL A 14 -1.00 8.16 4.32
CA VAL A 14 -0.44 7.74 3.01
C VAL A 14 -1.42 7.98 1.85
N VAL A 15 -2.70 7.63 2.05
CA VAL A 15 -3.75 7.83 1.03
C VAL A 15 -3.97 9.31 0.77
N LEU A 16 -4.08 10.12 1.82
CA LEU A 16 -4.21 11.57 1.69
C LEU A 16 -2.99 12.18 0.99
N ALA A 17 -1.78 11.73 1.35
CA ALA A 17 -0.54 12.16 0.70
C ALA A 17 -0.57 11.88 -0.81
N SER A 18 -0.96 10.68 -1.22
CA SER A 18 -1.06 10.33 -2.65
C SER A 18 -2.08 11.17 -3.40
N GLN A 19 -3.21 11.50 -2.77
CA GLN A 19 -4.25 12.35 -3.36
C GLN A 19 -3.82 13.82 -3.48
N VAL A 20 -3.11 14.35 -2.48
CA VAL A 20 -2.55 15.72 -2.55
C VAL A 20 -1.49 15.81 -3.63
N LEU A 21 -0.59 14.82 -3.73
CA LEU A 21 0.39 14.78 -4.84
C LEU A 21 -0.28 14.67 -6.21
N ALA A 22 -1.31 13.82 -6.34
CA ALA A 22 -2.05 13.69 -7.58
C ALA A 22 -2.64 15.04 -8.03
N ASP A 23 -3.26 15.78 -7.08
CA ASP A 23 -3.79 17.11 -7.35
C ASP A 23 -2.67 18.11 -7.72
N THR A 24 -1.54 18.05 -7.02
CA THR A 24 -0.36 18.88 -7.30
C THR A 24 0.16 18.68 -8.73
N PHE A 25 0.36 17.43 -9.15
CA PHE A 25 0.83 17.13 -10.50
C PHE A 25 -0.22 17.49 -11.56
N ALA A 26 -1.51 17.27 -11.28
CA ALA A 26 -2.59 17.65 -12.18
C ALA A 26 -2.64 19.18 -12.39
N ARG A 27 -2.48 19.98 -11.32
CA ARG A 27 -2.39 21.45 -11.39
C ARG A 27 -1.17 21.93 -12.17
N ALA A 28 -0.09 21.18 -12.12
CA ALA A 28 1.12 21.45 -12.91
C ALA A 28 1.00 21.00 -14.38
N GLY A 29 -0.17 20.51 -14.82
CA GLY A 29 -0.46 20.16 -16.22
C GLY A 29 -0.16 18.72 -16.62
N PHE A 30 0.15 17.82 -15.67
CA PHE A 30 0.36 16.41 -15.96
C PHE A 30 -0.95 15.61 -16.02
N TRP A 31 -0.97 14.57 -16.83
CA TRP A 31 -1.93 13.48 -16.71
C TRP A 31 -1.56 12.63 -15.50
N VAL A 32 -2.54 12.38 -14.61
CA VAL A 32 -2.27 11.73 -13.33
C VAL A 32 -3.26 10.60 -13.08
N GLN A 33 -2.75 9.52 -12.50
CA GLN A 33 -3.56 8.43 -11.96
C GLN A 33 -3.06 8.11 -10.56
N SER A 34 -3.96 8.13 -9.57
CA SER A 34 -3.66 7.72 -8.18
C SER A 34 -4.68 6.72 -7.69
N PHE A 35 -4.20 5.67 -7.04
CA PHE A 35 -5.07 4.67 -6.40
C PHE A 35 -4.38 4.09 -5.17
N PRO A 36 -5.09 4.02 -4.03
CA PRO A 36 -4.60 3.35 -2.83
C PRO A 36 -4.81 1.84 -2.95
N GLU A 37 -3.95 1.10 -2.28
CA GLU A 37 -4.17 -0.31 -2.00
C GLU A 37 -4.68 -0.46 -0.58
N PHE A 38 -5.91 -0.92 -0.44
CA PHE A 38 -6.48 -1.23 0.86
C PHE A 38 -6.24 -2.72 1.15
N THR A 39 -5.53 -2.99 2.23
CA THR A 39 -5.46 -4.33 2.81
C THR A 39 -6.60 -4.50 3.80
N ALA A 40 -7.01 -5.74 4.08
CA ALA A 40 -8.07 -6.04 5.05
C ALA A 40 -7.70 -5.64 6.50
N GLU A 41 -6.45 -5.27 6.72
CA GLU A 41 -5.92 -4.94 8.02
C GLU A 41 -6.25 -3.51 8.45
N ARG A 42 -6.44 -3.31 9.76
CA ARG A 42 -6.85 -2.05 10.38
C ARG A 42 -5.63 -1.17 10.73
N ARG A 43 -5.80 -0.16 11.60
CA ARG A 43 -4.76 0.80 12.02
C ARG A 43 -3.40 0.14 12.31
N GLY A 44 -2.32 0.72 11.79
CA GLY A 44 -0.96 0.23 11.95
C GLY A 44 -0.47 -0.77 10.90
N ALA A 45 -1.37 -1.32 10.08
CA ALA A 45 -1.03 -2.18 8.96
C ALA A 45 -0.26 -1.42 7.86
N PRO A 46 0.58 -2.11 7.09
CA PRO A 46 1.23 -1.53 5.92
C PRO A 46 0.19 -1.02 4.91
N ILE A 47 0.32 0.22 4.49
CA ILE A 47 -0.50 0.82 3.43
C ILE A 47 0.39 1.24 2.29
N SER A 48 -0.07 0.96 1.08
CA SER A 48 0.55 1.41 -0.17
C SER A 48 -0.42 2.28 -0.95
N ALA A 49 0.12 3.30 -1.62
CA ALA A 49 -0.61 4.06 -2.62
C ALA A 49 0.26 4.24 -3.85
N TYR A 50 -0.36 4.17 -5.00
CA TYR A 50 0.30 4.24 -6.30
C TYR A 50 -0.06 5.55 -6.99
N LEU A 51 0.95 6.21 -7.55
CA LEU A 51 0.79 7.42 -8.35
C LEU A 51 1.52 7.24 -9.68
N ARG A 52 0.86 7.58 -10.78
CA ARG A 52 1.44 7.68 -12.11
C ARG A 52 1.24 9.09 -12.63
N TRP A 53 2.23 9.61 -13.33
CA TRP A 53 2.08 10.88 -14.04
C TRP A 53 2.80 10.86 -15.39
N ASP A 54 2.27 11.63 -16.32
CA ASP A 54 2.77 11.74 -17.68
C ASP A 54 2.53 13.16 -18.20
N ASP A 55 3.51 13.75 -18.85
CA ASP A 55 3.42 15.09 -19.43
C ASP A 55 2.91 15.07 -20.87
N ALA A 56 2.94 13.92 -21.54
CA ALA A 56 2.67 13.80 -22.97
C ALA A 56 1.27 13.24 -23.28
N SER A 57 0.74 12.27 -22.49
CA SER A 57 -0.47 11.56 -22.87
C SER A 57 -1.29 11.04 -21.68
N PRO A 58 -2.61 10.84 -21.88
CA PRO A 58 -3.48 10.23 -20.89
C PRO A 58 -3.00 8.83 -20.44
N ILE A 59 -3.18 8.52 -19.15
CA ILE A 59 -2.74 7.27 -18.57
C ILE A 59 -3.89 6.25 -18.64
N HIS A 60 -3.72 5.21 -19.45
CA HIS A 60 -4.72 4.15 -19.63
C HIS A 60 -4.41 2.85 -18.85
N ARG A 61 -3.25 2.79 -18.17
CA ARG A 61 -2.85 1.62 -17.39
C ARG A 61 -3.68 1.48 -16.12
N ARG A 62 -4.21 0.26 -15.87
CA ARG A 62 -5.07 -0.02 -14.69
C ARG A 62 -4.54 -1.13 -13.79
N TYR A 63 -3.37 -1.67 -14.09
CA TYR A 63 -2.77 -2.75 -13.29
C TYR A 63 -1.86 -2.19 -12.20
N LYS A 64 -1.63 -3.01 -11.19
CA LYS A 64 -0.73 -2.72 -10.07
C LYS A 64 0.71 -2.58 -10.57
N MET A 65 1.48 -1.71 -9.93
CA MET A 65 2.91 -1.54 -10.22
C MET A 65 3.70 -2.72 -9.67
N HIS A 66 4.67 -3.20 -10.44
CA HIS A 66 5.66 -4.18 -10.00
C HIS A 66 7.04 -3.53 -9.79
N GLU A 67 7.26 -2.38 -10.42
CA GLU A 67 8.45 -1.56 -10.30
C GLU A 67 8.04 -0.09 -10.23
N CYS A 68 8.87 0.77 -9.65
CA CYS A 68 8.63 2.21 -9.57
C CYS A 68 9.90 3.01 -9.85
N ASP A 69 9.72 4.23 -10.37
CA ASP A 69 10.80 5.21 -10.53
C ASP A 69 11.09 5.92 -9.20
N VAL A 70 10.06 6.03 -8.34
CA VAL A 70 10.14 6.74 -7.07
C VAL A 70 9.46 5.94 -5.97
N LEU A 71 10.15 5.72 -4.86
CA LEU A 71 9.61 5.20 -3.62
C LEU A 71 9.59 6.31 -2.57
N VAL A 72 8.43 6.55 -1.99
CA VAL A 72 8.25 7.52 -0.89
C VAL A 72 7.83 6.78 0.38
N VAL A 73 8.66 6.84 1.40
CA VAL A 73 8.39 6.25 2.72
C VAL A 73 7.88 7.34 3.66
N VAL A 74 6.57 7.37 3.87
CA VAL A 74 5.89 8.35 4.72
C VAL A 74 6.15 8.04 6.20
N SER A 75 6.21 6.75 6.54
CA SER A 75 6.52 6.30 7.91
C SER A 75 7.95 6.69 8.32
N PRO A 76 8.19 7.08 9.60
CA PRO A 76 9.54 7.24 10.14
C PRO A 76 10.25 5.89 10.36
N SER A 77 9.55 4.78 10.23
CA SER A 77 10.09 3.42 10.32
C SER A 77 10.98 3.09 9.13
N PRO A 78 11.90 2.11 9.23
CA PRO A 78 12.68 1.64 8.09
C PRO A 78 11.78 1.24 6.91
N PRO A 79 12.23 1.48 5.66
CA PRO A 79 11.46 1.10 4.49
C PRO A 79 11.30 -0.43 4.40
N PRO A 80 10.14 -0.95 3.98
CA PRO A 80 9.97 -2.37 3.73
C PRO A 80 10.93 -2.84 2.63
N LEU A 81 11.68 -3.93 2.85
CA LEU A 81 12.63 -4.49 1.88
C LEU A 81 11.97 -4.78 0.53
N ARG A 82 10.74 -5.31 0.56
CA ARG A 82 9.95 -5.54 -0.66
C ARG A 82 9.72 -4.25 -1.46
N ALA A 83 9.46 -3.14 -0.80
CA ALA A 83 9.26 -1.85 -1.48
C ALA A 83 10.56 -1.32 -2.09
N LEU A 84 11.70 -1.50 -1.39
CA LEU A 84 13.02 -1.17 -1.94
C LEU A 84 13.35 -2.00 -3.18
N GLY A 85 12.98 -3.31 -3.18
CA GLY A 85 13.16 -4.20 -4.33
C GLY A 85 12.32 -3.84 -5.56
N MET A 86 11.32 -2.96 -5.42
CA MET A 86 10.50 -2.45 -6.54
C MET A 86 11.12 -1.21 -7.20
N VAL A 87 12.13 -0.59 -6.60
CA VAL A 87 12.74 0.62 -7.15
C VAL A 87 13.64 0.26 -8.33
N ARG A 88 13.39 0.86 -9.48
CA ARG A 88 14.23 0.67 -10.67
C ARG A 88 15.65 1.15 -10.42
N PRO A 89 16.66 0.59 -11.12
CA PRO A 89 18.00 1.18 -11.13
C PRO A 89 17.93 2.68 -11.45
N GLU A 90 18.75 3.48 -10.75
CA GLU A 90 18.74 4.96 -10.85
C GLU A 90 17.41 5.62 -10.39
N GLY A 91 16.47 4.85 -9.82
CA GLY A 91 15.26 5.37 -9.20
C GLY A 91 15.56 6.18 -7.94
N LEU A 92 14.54 6.84 -7.41
CA LEU A 92 14.65 7.70 -6.23
C LEU A 92 13.92 7.08 -5.04
N VAL A 93 14.58 7.03 -3.88
CA VAL A 93 13.96 6.68 -2.59
C VAL A 93 13.97 7.89 -1.68
N LEU A 94 12.80 8.37 -1.26
CA LEU A 94 12.63 9.44 -0.29
C LEU A 94 12.15 8.88 1.05
N LEU A 95 12.91 9.15 2.10
CA LEU A 95 12.65 8.66 3.45
C LEU A 95 12.25 9.80 4.41
N ASN A 96 11.24 9.55 5.24
CA ASN A 96 10.90 10.39 6.38
C ASN A 96 11.89 10.13 7.54
N ARG A 97 13.06 10.73 7.49
CA ARG A 97 14.14 10.55 8.49
C ARG A 97 14.98 11.81 8.66
N GLU A 98 15.58 11.95 9.83
CA GLU A 98 16.54 13.03 10.14
C GLU A 98 17.96 12.69 9.69
N THR A 99 18.31 11.42 9.73
CA THR A 99 19.67 10.94 9.50
C THR A 99 19.80 10.18 8.21
N ARG A 100 21.02 10.10 7.69
CA ARG A 100 21.36 9.29 6.55
C ARG A 100 20.96 7.83 6.76
N PHE A 101 20.65 7.15 5.66
CA PHE A 101 20.35 5.73 5.63
C PHE A 101 21.42 5.02 4.81
N ALA A 102 22.16 4.11 5.43
CA ALA A 102 23.14 3.30 4.72
C ALA A 102 22.41 2.25 3.85
N HIS A 103 22.78 2.15 2.59
CA HIS A 103 22.23 1.18 1.65
C HIS A 103 23.25 0.81 0.58
N SER A 104 23.08 -0.38 -0.01
CA SER A 104 23.89 -0.90 -1.12
C SER A 104 23.11 -0.96 -2.46
N GLY A 105 21.93 -0.35 -2.55
CA GLY A 105 21.08 -0.39 -3.74
C GLY A 105 21.54 0.59 -4.84
N ALA A 106 21.22 0.27 -6.09
CA ALA A 106 21.52 1.08 -7.27
C ALA A 106 20.48 2.19 -7.49
N PHE A 107 20.06 2.89 -6.43
CA PHE A 107 19.08 3.98 -6.48
C PHE A 107 19.58 5.22 -5.74
N HIS A 108 19.04 6.38 -6.09
CA HIS A 108 19.32 7.62 -5.41
C HIS A 108 18.53 7.72 -4.10
N LEU A 109 19.15 8.27 -3.06
CA LEU A 109 18.52 8.44 -1.76
C LEU A 109 18.34 9.91 -1.42
N ALA A 110 17.17 10.23 -0.86
CA ALA A 110 16.90 11.51 -0.23
C ALA A 110 16.17 11.31 1.10
N HIS A 111 16.32 12.25 2.00
CA HIS A 111 15.63 12.22 3.28
C HIS A 111 15.13 13.60 3.69
N VAL A 112 14.08 13.59 4.51
CA VAL A 112 13.46 14.78 5.08
C VAL A 112 13.01 14.46 6.50
N PRO A 113 13.22 15.37 7.49
CA PRO A 113 12.80 15.14 8.88
C PRO A 113 11.30 15.45 9.05
N GLY A 114 10.44 14.76 8.28
CA GLY A 114 9.01 15.08 8.17
C GLY A 114 8.27 14.95 9.50
N SER A 115 8.56 13.93 10.30
CA SER A 115 7.95 13.76 11.62
C SER A 115 8.35 14.89 12.58
N ARG A 116 9.60 15.34 12.54
CA ARG A 116 10.07 16.46 13.34
C ARG A 116 9.41 17.77 12.91
N ILE A 117 9.35 18.04 11.59
CA ILE A 117 8.64 19.20 11.04
C ILE A 117 7.18 19.21 11.50
N ALA A 118 6.49 18.07 11.43
CA ALA A 118 5.12 17.95 11.91
C ALA A 118 4.98 18.27 13.40
N GLN A 119 5.92 17.79 14.22
CA GLN A 119 5.94 18.06 15.65
C GLN A 119 6.17 19.55 15.94
N GLU A 120 7.14 20.19 15.26
CA GLU A 120 7.46 21.62 15.39
C GLU A 120 6.27 22.52 15.00
N ASN A 121 5.42 22.06 14.07
CA ASN A 121 4.23 22.79 13.61
C ASN A 121 2.92 22.33 14.28
N GLY A 122 2.96 21.48 15.30
CA GLY A 122 1.79 21.00 16.02
C GLY A 122 0.85 20.12 15.21
N ILE A 123 1.33 19.50 14.12
CA ILE A 123 0.54 18.62 13.25
C ILE A 123 0.58 17.20 13.82
N LEU A 124 -0.37 16.91 14.70
CA LEU A 124 -0.45 15.65 15.42
C LEU A 124 -1.74 14.89 15.08
N SER A 125 -1.67 13.57 15.15
CA SER A 125 -2.85 12.70 15.12
C SER A 125 -3.66 12.83 16.41
N SER A 126 -4.86 12.24 16.45
CA SER A 126 -5.67 12.16 17.68
C SER A 126 -4.98 11.43 18.84
N GLU A 127 -3.93 10.68 18.54
CA GLU A 127 -3.11 9.94 19.52
C GLU A 127 -1.82 10.69 19.89
N GLY A 128 -1.67 11.93 19.43
CA GLY A 128 -0.48 12.76 19.70
C GLY A 128 0.76 12.40 18.86
N ARG A 129 0.63 11.59 17.82
CA ARG A 129 1.75 11.20 16.94
C ARG A 129 1.96 12.25 15.84
N PRO A 130 3.22 12.65 15.55
CA PRO A 130 3.51 13.58 14.47
C PRO A 130 3.07 13.06 13.10
N MET A 131 2.34 13.88 12.34
CA MET A 131 1.82 13.56 11.00
C MET A 131 2.71 14.17 9.92
N GLY A 132 3.86 13.55 9.68
CA GLY A 132 4.91 14.08 8.79
C GLY A 132 4.62 13.94 7.28
N ASN A 133 3.48 13.37 6.89
CA ASN A 133 3.13 13.11 5.49
C ASN A 133 3.24 14.36 4.60
N VAL A 134 2.70 15.51 5.00
CA VAL A 134 2.71 16.72 4.18
C VAL A 134 4.11 17.33 4.03
N ALA A 135 4.93 17.29 5.08
CA ALA A 135 6.33 17.68 4.97
C ALA A 135 7.10 16.78 3.96
N VAL A 136 6.80 15.48 3.95
CA VAL A 136 7.36 14.55 2.94
C VAL A 136 6.92 14.94 1.52
N LEU A 137 5.67 15.44 1.34
CA LEU A 137 5.22 15.93 0.03
C LEU A 137 6.00 17.16 -0.43
N GLY A 138 6.33 18.08 0.47
CA GLY A 138 7.21 19.20 0.15
C GLY A 138 8.56 18.74 -0.41
N ALA A 139 9.17 17.74 0.23
CA ALA A 139 10.40 17.12 -0.26
C ALA A 139 10.21 16.42 -1.62
N CYS A 140 9.08 15.72 -1.84
CA CYS A 140 8.74 15.12 -3.14
C CYS A 140 8.71 16.18 -4.25
N VAL A 141 8.02 17.29 -4.01
CA VAL A 141 7.90 18.37 -4.98
C VAL A 141 9.27 18.97 -5.30
N ARG A 142 10.12 19.23 -4.31
CA ARG A 142 11.49 19.71 -4.54
C ARG A 142 12.30 18.80 -5.47
N LEU A 143 12.13 17.49 -5.33
CA LEU A 143 12.91 16.50 -6.04
C LEU A 143 12.41 16.23 -7.46
N LEU A 144 11.08 16.30 -7.66
CA LEU A 144 10.40 15.83 -8.87
C LEU A 144 9.79 16.96 -9.70
N LEU A 145 9.43 18.07 -9.07
CA LEU A 145 8.75 19.21 -9.67
C LEU A 145 9.21 20.51 -8.98
N PRO A 146 10.46 20.98 -9.20
CA PRO A 146 11.04 22.08 -8.43
C PRO A 146 10.20 23.37 -8.41
N ASP A 147 9.48 23.67 -9.49
CA ASP A 147 8.62 24.85 -9.58
C ASP A 147 7.19 24.59 -9.07
N GLY A 148 6.92 23.39 -8.59
CA GLY A 148 5.58 22.93 -8.21
C GLY A 148 5.11 23.28 -6.80
N LEU A 149 5.90 24.02 -6.01
CA LEU A 149 5.54 24.33 -4.62
C LEU A 149 4.20 25.06 -4.51
N VAL A 150 3.93 26.01 -5.41
CA VAL A 150 2.66 26.75 -5.47
C VAL A 150 1.47 25.79 -5.69
N HIS A 151 1.61 24.82 -6.59
CA HIS A 151 0.57 23.81 -6.85
C HIS A 151 0.34 22.88 -5.66
N LEU A 152 1.41 22.55 -4.91
CA LEU A 152 1.29 21.79 -3.67
C LEU A 152 0.51 22.58 -2.61
N GLU A 153 0.80 23.85 -2.43
CA GLU A 153 0.09 24.71 -1.48
C GLU A 153 -1.39 24.84 -1.82
N GLU A 154 -1.71 25.04 -3.10
CA GLU A 154 -3.11 25.06 -3.59
C GLU A 154 -3.83 23.72 -3.36
N ALA A 155 -3.15 22.59 -3.61
CA ALA A 155 -3.70 21.26 -3.40
C ALA A 155 -3.97 21.00 -1.90
N ILE A 156 -3.05 21.42 -1.02
CA ILE A 156 -3.23 21.36 0.44
C ILE A 156 -4.43 22.22 0.86
N ALA A 157 -4.51 23.45 0.39
CA ALA A 157 -5.60 24.37 0.73
C ALA A 157 -6.96 23.80 0.31
N ALA A 158 -7.04 23.22 -0.89
CA ALA A 158 -8.27 22.65 -1.41
C ALA A 158 -8.75 21.40 -0.63
N ARG A 159 -7.83 20.61 -0.05
CA ARG A 159 -8.16 19.33 0.58
C ARG A 159 -8.20 19.34 2.10
N MET A 160 -7.51 20.27 2.76
CA MET A 160 -7.32 20.23 4.21
C MET A 160 -8.11 21.30 4.97
N GLY A 161 -8.79 22.24 4.29
CA GLY A 161 -9.67 23.21 4.92
C GLY A 161 -9.00 23.95 6.08
N ALA A 162 -9.56 23.87 7.27
CA ALA A 162 -9.03 24.55 8.46
C ALA A 162 -7.61 24.11 8.87
N LEU A 163 -7.17 22.93 8.46
CA LEU A 163 -5.83 22.41 8.74
C LEU A 163 -4.79 22.86 7.69
N ALA A 164 -5.19 23.53 6.63
CA ALA A 164 -4.32 23.89 5.51
C ALA A 164 -3.13 24.77 5.93
N GLY A 165 -3.34 25.75 6.80
CA GLY A 165 -2.31 26.72 7.19
C GLY A 165 -1.05 26.06 7.74
N ALA A 166 -1.19 25.23 8.77
CA ALA A 166 -0.05 24.53 9.38
C ALA A 166 0.60 23.54 8.38
N ASN A 167 -0.23 22.88 7.56
CA ASN A 167 0.26 21.91 6.56
C ASN A 167 1.00 22.58 5.40
N VAL A 168 0.62 23.79 4.98
CA VAL A 168 1.38 24.58 4.00
C VAL A 168 2.75 24.96 4.56
N VAL A 169 2.83 25.38 5.82
CA VAL A 169 4.11 25.65 6.48
C VAL A 169 4.99 24.40 6.51
N ALA A 170 4.42 23.27 6.93
CA ALA A 170 5.15 22.00 6.95
C ALA A 170 5.62 21.56 5.56
N ALA A 171 4.82 21.78 4.51
CA ALA A 171 5.22 21.49 3.12
C ALA A 171 6.43 22.36 2.69
N ARG A 172 6.39 23.67 2.98
CA ARG A 172 7.52 24.58 2.71
C ARG A 172 8.79 24.18 3.43
N GLU A 173 8.68 23.82 4.70
CA GLU A 173 9.82 23.32 5.47
C GLU A 173 10.34 22.00 4.94
N GLY A 174 9.45 21.07 4.58
CA GLY A 174 9.83 19.80 3.94
C GLY A 174 10.55 20.02 2.61
N TYR A 175 10.07 20.97 1.81
CA TYR A 175 10.75 21.40 0.58
C TYR A 175 12.15 21.95 0.90
N ALA A 176 12.28 22.84 1.87
CA ALA A 176 13.56 23.49 2.22
C ALA A 176 14.57 22.52 2.86
N ARG A 177 14.10 21.60 3.73
CA ARG A 177 14.94 20.72 4.55
C ARG A 177 15.19 19.34 3.93
N CYS A 178 14.73 19.10 2.69
CA CYS A 178 15.05 17.88 1.95
C CYS A 178 16.53 17.83 1.60
N THR A 179 17.17 16.71 1.87
CA THR A 179 18.58 16.47 1.58
C THR A 179 18.75 15.26 0.68
N ARG A 180 19.49 15.42 -0.43
CA ARG A 180 19.91 14.27 -1.26
C ARG A 180 21.18 13.66 -0.69
N GLN A 181 21.21 12.34 -0.63
CA GLN A 181 22.41 11.58 -0.29
C GLN A 181 23.07 11.12 -1.59
N HIS A 182 24.32 11.52 -1.80
CA HIS A 182 25.07 11.06 -2.98
C HIS A 182 25.59 9.65 -2.75
N LEU A 183 25.43 8.77 -3.76
CA LEU A 183 26.10 7.48 -3.82
C LEU A 183 27.62 7.72 -3.87
N GLY A 184 28.38 7.18 -2.93
CA GLY A 184 29.84 7.28 -2.97
C GLY A 184 30.53 7.65 -1.67
N ALA A 185 29.84 8.02 -0.60
CA ALA A 185 30.44 8.09 0.71
C ALA A 185 30.33 6.70 1.37
N HIS A 186 31.43 5.97 1.40
CA HIS A 186 31.59 4.80 2.26
C HIS A 186 31.54 5.27 3.71
N ASP A 187 30.34 5.30 4.26
CA ASP A 187 30.15 5.26 5.70
C ASP A 187 29.84 3.80 6.04
N ASP A 188 30.49 3.28 7.07
CA ASP A 188 30.61 1.91 7.52
C ASP A 188 29.50 0.92 7.08
N PRO A 189 29.85 -0.29 6.66
CA PRO A 189 28.88 -1.29 6.28
C PRO A 189 28.00 -1.62 7.48
N VAL A 190 26.76 -1.18 7.47
CA VAL A 190 25.73 -1.79 8.30
C VAL A 190 25.58 -3.20 7.76
N GLU A 191 25.94 -4.20 8.58
CA GLU A 191 25.72 -5.59 8.23
C GLU A 191 24.31 -5.78 7.69
N PRO A 192 24.15 -6.38 6.51
CA PRO A 192 22.84 -6.71 6.01
C PRO A 192 22.18 -7.63 7.05
N VAL A 193 21.00 -7.23 7.51
CA VAL A 193 20.12 -8.17 8.21
C VAL A 193 19.79 -9.25 7.19
N HIS A 194 20.55 -10.32 7.22
CA HIS A 194 20.27 -11.53 6.46
C HIS A 194 19.06 -12.19 7.09
N GLU A 195 17.87 -11.76 6.70
CA GLU A 195 16.78 -12.71 6.59
C GLU A 195 17.07 -13.50 5.31
N GLU A 196 17.55 -14.71 5.47
CA GLU A 196 17.67 -15.70 4.40
C GLU A 196 16.25 -16.04 3.89
N HIS A 197 15.72 -15.18 3.09
CA HIS A 197 14.61 -15.55 2.22
C HIS A 197 15.22 -16.00 0.90
N GLU A 198 15.27 -17.32 0.73
CA GLU A 198 15.52 -17.99 -0.52
C GLU A 198 14.85 -17.19 -1.65
N ARG A 199 15.65 -16.71 -2.62
CA ARG A 199 15.14 -15.98 -3.80
C ARG A 199 14.36 -16.95 -4.67
N VAL A 200 13.14 -17.24 -4.28
CA VAL A 200 12.18 -17.87 -5.18
C VAL A 200 11.89 -16.85 -6.29
N ALA A 201 12.17 -17.23 -7.53
CA ALA A 201 11.81 -16.42 -8.69
C ALA A 201 10.32 -16.01 -8.54
N PRO A 202 9.98 -14.71 -8.73
CA PRO A 202 8.61 -14.29 -8.54
C PRO A 202 7.71 -15.13 -9.44
N PRO A 203 6.68 -15.80 -8.90
CA PRO A 203 5.74 -16.52 -9.73
C PRO A 203 5.06 -15.52 -10.68
N VAL A 204 4.68 -15.97 -11.85
CA VAL A 204 4.00 -15.17 -12.89
C VAL A 204 2.72 -14.52 -12.36
N PHE A 205 2.20 -15.03 -11.25
CA PHE A 205 1.08 -14.45 -10.50
C PHE A 205 1.55 -14.03 -9.10
N PRO A 206 1.02 -12.92 -8.54
CA PRO A 206 1.32 -12.51 -7.16
C PRO A 206 0.76 -13.57 -6.20
N VAL A 207 1.59 -14.52 -5.82
CA VAL A 207 1.28 -15.47 -4.75
C VAL A 207 1.78 -14.86 -3.45
N SER A 208 0.94 -14.89 -2.42
CA SER A 208 1.36 -14.54 -1.08
C SER A 208 2.51 -15.44 -0.65
N THR A 209 3.60 -14.87 -0.16
CA THR A 209 4.72 -15.64 0.41
C THR A 209 4.43 -16.10 1.85
N THR A 210 3.33 -15.64 2.44
CA THR A 210 2.86 -16.09 3.75
C THR A 210 1.86 -17.22 3.56
N ASP A 211 2.02 -18.27 4.32
CA ASP A 211 1.08 -19.38 4.37
C ASP A 211 -0.26 -18.88 4.94
N SER A 212 -1.32 -18.98 4.14
CA SER A 212 -2.66 -18.58 4.56
C SER A 212 -3.31 -19.59 5.54
N HIS A 213 -2.67 -20.72 5.80
CA HIS A 213 -3.19 -21.74 6.72
C HIS A 213 -3.29 -21.26 8.17
N GLU A 214 -2.57 -20.21 8.55
CA GLU A 214 -2.70 -19.59 9.88
C GLU A 214 -3.86 -18.58 9.97
N ASN A 215 -4.43 -18.17 8.84
CA ASN A 215 -5.52 -17.19 8.81
C ASN A 215 -6.90 -17.88 8.73
N HIS A 216 -7.47 -18.21 9.88
CA HIS A 216 -8.74 -18.90 10.00
C HIS A 216 -9.93 -17.96 9.69
N THR A 217 -10.24 -17.77 8.42
CA THR A 217 -11.33 -16.87 7.96
C THR A 217 -12.73 -17.35 8.37
N GLY A 218 -12.88 -18.60 8.80
CA GLY A 218 -14.13 -19.14 9.33
C GLY A 218 -14.64 -18.43 10.58
N THR A 219 -13.77 -17.77 11.35
CA THR A 219 -14.15 -16.95 12.50
C THR A 219 -14.93 -15.69 12.12
N TRP A 220 -14.96 -15.33 10.84
CA TRP A 220 -15.66 -14.14 10.33
C TRP A 220 -17.10 -14.45 9.92
N SER A 221 -17.45 -15.73 9.79
CA SER A 221 -18.76 -16.15 9.28
C SER A 221 -19.85 -16.02 10.33
N VAL A 222 -20.98 -15.45 9.95
CA VAL A 222 -22.23 -15.46 10.69
C VAL A 222 -23.18 -16.55 10.16
N GLU A 223 -22.93 -17.01 8.94
CA GLU A 223 -23.64 -18.09 8.26
C GLU A 223 -22.65 -19.07 7.65
N ARG A 224 -23.05 -20.31 7.43
CA ARG A 224 -22.24 -21.33 6.78
C ARG A 224 -23.06 -22.18 5.81
N PRO A 225 -22.47 -22.64 4.68
CA PRO A 225 -23.16 -23.52 3.77
C PRO A 225 -23.25 -24.95 4.31
N LEU A 226 -24.44 -25.50 4.29
CA LEU A 226 -24.69 -26.93 4.50
C LEU A 226 -24.94 -27.59 3.16
N LEU A 227 -24.24 -28.68 2.89
CA LEU A 227 -24.47 -29.53 1.73
C LEU A 227 -25.54 -30.55 2.06
N THR A 228 -26.54 -30.67 1.20
CA THR A 228 -27.64 -31.64 1.34
C THR A 228 -27.39 -32.89 0.51
N ASP A 229 -28.24 -33.90 0.69
CA ASP A 229 -28.21 -35.14 -0.13
C ASP A 229 -28.49 -34.90 -1.61
N ALA A 230 -29.03 -33.74 -1.99
CA ALA A 230 -29.22 -33.34 -3.38
C ALA A 230 -27.89 -32.98 -4.10
N CYS A 231 -26.78 -32.90 -3.40
CA CYS A 231 -25.49 -32.54 -3.96
C CYS A 231 -24.96 -33.62 -4.91
N THR A 232 -24.75 -33.26 -6.15
CA THR A 232 -24.20 -34.18 -7.21
C THR A 232 -22.67 -34.21 -7.26
N ALA A 233 -21.98 -33.51 -6.34
CA ALA A 233 -20.54 -33.39 -6.29
C ALA A 233 -19.90 -32.85 -7.59
N CYS A 234 -20.60 -31.96 -8.31
CA CYS A 234 -20.14 -31.39 -9.59
C CYS A 234 -18.96 -30.41 -9.46
N ALA A 235 -18.59 -30.00 -8.24
CA ALA A 235 -17.48 -29.14 -7.88
C ALA A 235 -17.58 -27.66 -8.37
N VAL A 236 -18.71 -27.19 -8.90
CA VAL A 236 -18.90 -25.79 -9.30
C VAL A 236 -18.66 -24.85 -8.09
N CYS A 237 -19.22 -25.19 -6.92
CA CYS A 237 -19.03 -24.40 -5.68
C CYS A 237 -17.56 -24.30 -5.25
N ALA A 238 -16.75 -25.34 -5.47
CA ALA A 238 -15.33 -25.32 -5.19
C ALA A 238 -14.57 -24.37 -6.13
N LEU A 239 -14.94 -24.35 -7.41
CA LEU A 239 -14.31 -23.49 -8.41
C LEU A 239 -14.50 -21.99 -8.09
N PHE A 240 -15.65 -21.62 -7.53
CA PHE A 240 -16.00 -20.24 -7.20
C PHE A 240 -15.72 -19.84 -5.74
N CYS A 241 -15.24 -20.78 -4.91
CA CYS A 241 -14.93 -20.47 -3.51
C CYS A 241 -13.67 -19.58 -3.40
N PRO A 242 -13.77 -18.33 -2.93
CA PRO A 242 -12.63 -17.42 -2.85
C PRO A 242 -11.57 -17.86 -1.84
N GLU A 243 -11.97 -18.64 -0.81
CA GLU A 243 -11.08 -19.15 0.22
C GLU A 243 -10.54 -20.57 -0.09
N GLY A 244 -10.98 -21.20 -1.19
CA GLY A 244 -10.65 -22.59 -1.46
C GLY A 244 -11.19 -23.59 -0.39
N ALA A 245 -12.14 -23.14 0.44
CA ALA A 245 -12.65 -23.90 1.57
C ALA A 245 -13.58 -25.06 1.18
N ILE A 246 -13.91 -25.26 -0.10
CA ILE A 246 -14.76 -26.35 -0.57
C ILE A 246 -13.92 -27.26 -1.48
N THR A 247 -13.85 -28.53 -1.10
CA THR A 247 -13.07 -29.53 -1.84
C THR A 247 -13.89 -30.79 -2.08
N ARG A 248 -13.47 -31.60 -3.07
CA ARG A 248 -14.06 -32.92 -3.31
C ARG A 248 -13.20 -33.97 -2.64
N ARG A 249 -13.79 -34.76 -1.70
CA ARG A 249 -13.15 -35.88 -1.01
C ARG A 249 -14.05 -37.10 -1.10
N ASP A 250 -13.50 -38.23 -1.47
CA ASP A 250 -14.19 -39.53 -1.55
C ASP A 250 -15.52 -39.49 -2.32
N GLY A 251 -15.55 -38.69 -3.42
CA GLY A 251 -16.73 -38.55 -4.26
C GLY A 251 -17.78 -37.57 -3.77
N ALA A 252 -17.63 -36.97 -2.60
CA ALA A 252 -18.52 -35.96 -2.03
C ALA A 252 -17.85 -34.60 -1.93
N MET A 253 -18.64 -33.54 -1.92
CA MET A 253 -18.15 -32.19 -1.60
C MET A 253 -18.05 -32.03 -0.08
N VAL A 254 -16.96 -31.41 0.37
CA VAL A 254 -16.70 -31.14 1.80
C VAL A 254 -16.34 -29.68 1.97
N VAL A 255 -16.91 -29.05 3.00
CA VAL A 255 -16.61 -27.66 3.39
C VAL A 255 -15.66 -27.65 4.58
N ASP A 256 -14.53 -26.98 4.43
CA ASP A 256 -13.65 -26.68 5.55
C ASP A 256 -14.11 -25.39 6.23
N TYR A 257 -14.82 -25.53 7.34
CA TYR A 257 -15.37 -24.40 8.08
C TYR A 257 -14.32 -23.56 8.81
N LEU A 258 -13.08 -24.05 8.92
CA LEU A 258 -11.99 -23.28 9.48
C LEU A 258 -11.65 -22.06 8.57
N PHE A 259 -11.85 -22.22 7.27
CA PHE A 259 -11.57 -21.19 6.25
C PHE A 259 -12.82 -20.64 5.57
N CYS A 260 -13.98 -21.21 5.78
CA CYS A 260 -15.22 -20.74 5.18
C CYS A 260 -15.71 -19.43 5.80
N LYS A 261 -15.65 -18.31 5.07
CA LYS A 261 -16.11 -17.01 5.56
C LYS A 261 -17.62 -16.75 5.43
N GLY A 262 -18.42 -17.73 5.03
CA GLY A 262 -19.87 -17.61 4.95
C GLY A 262 -20.41 -16.66 3.87
N CYS A 263 -19.71 -16.46 2.77
CA CYS A 263 -20.06 -15.46 1.76
C CYS A 263 -21.26 -15.82 0.86
N GLY A 264 -21.80 -17.05 0.92
CA GLY A 264 -22.97 -17.51 0.17
C GLY A 264 -22.76 -17.76 -1.33
N ILE A 265 -21.58 -17.46 -1.89
CA ILE A 265 -21.32 -17.62 -3.36
C ILE A 265 -21.60 -19.07 -3.81
N CYS A 266 -21.23 -20.07 -2.99
CA CYS A 266 -21.43 -21.49 -3.31
C CYS A 266 -22.90 -21.85 -3.50
N GLU A 267 -23.81 -21.27 -2.72
CA GLU A 267 -25.26 -21.45 -2.89
C GLU A 267 -25.75 -20.82 -4.20
N ILE A 268 -25.33 -19.57 -4.48
CA ILE A 268 -25.75 -18.80 -5.67
C ILE A 268 -25.32 -19.49 -6.97
N VAL A 269 -24.10 -20.04 -7.00
CA VAL A 269 -23.56 -20.67 -8.23
C VAL A 269 -23.93 -22.14 -8.36
N CYS A 270 -24.59 -22.75 -7.38
CA CYS A 270 -24.94 -24.15 -7.42
C CYS A 270 -25.98 -24.43 -8.54
N PRO A 271 -25.69 -25.30 -9.51
CA PRO A 271 -26.65 -25.64 -10.58
C PRO A 271 -27.77 -26.57 -10.10
N VAL A 272 -27.63 -27.13 -8.89
CA VAL A 272 -28.61 -28.07 -8.31
C VAL A 272 -29.38 -27.35 -7.23
N ARG A 273 -30.69 -27.24 -7.43
CA ARG A 273 -31.59 -26.59 -6.47
C ARG A 273 -31.55 -27.33 -5.14
N ASP A 274 -31.55 -26.56 -4.03
CA ASP A 274 -31.59 -27.06 -2.66
C ASP A 274 -30.40 -27.97 -2.26
N ALA A 275 -29.33 -28.03 -3.06
CA ALA A 275 -28.13 -28.80 -2.77
C ALA A 275 -27.21 -28.11 -1.75
N ILE A 276 -27.34 -26.79 -1.59
CA ILE A 276 -26.63 -25.97 -0.59
C ILE A 276 -27.65 -25.06 0.08
N ALA A 277 -27.63 -25.03 1.40
CA ALA A 277 -28.43 -24.10 2.22
C ALA A 277 -27.50 -23.32 3.15
N MET A 278 -27.73 -22.02 3.32
CA MET A 278 -27.01 -21.22 4.31
C MET A 278 -27.68 -21.33 5.67
N GLU A 279 -26.89 -21.56 6.72
CA GLU A 279 -27.36 -21.72 8.08
C GLU A 279 -26.60 -20.76 9.02
N GLU A 280 -27.31 -20.14 9.97
CA GLU A 280 -26.65 -19.29 10.99
C GLU A 280 -25.71 -20.12 11.89
N VAL A 281 -24.52 -19.58 12.09
CA VAL A 281 -23.55 -20.13 13.05
C VAL A 281 -24.01 -19.72 14.45
N ARG A 282 -24.68 -20.63 15.14
CA ARG A 282 -25.01 -20.43 16.56
C ARG A 282 -23.73 -20.53 17.40
N SER A 283 -23.40 -19.44 18.08
CA SER A 283 -22.30 -19.30 19.02
C SER A 283 -22.49 -20.21 20.25
#